data_92b700ece8a1a5520855e3c9fdf3635f
#
_entry.id   92b700ece8a1a5520855e3c9fdf3635f
#
_cell.length_a   1.000
_cell.length_b   1.000
_cell.length_c   1.000
_cell.angle_alpha   90.00
_cell.angle_beta   90.00
_cell.angle_gamma   90.00
#
_symmetry.space_group_name_H-M   'P 1'
#
loop_
_entity.id
_entity.type
_entity.pdbx_description
1 polymer ?
#
loop_
_entity_poly.entity_id
_entity_poly.type
_entity_poly.pdbx_seq_one_letter_code
_entity_poly.pdbx_strand_id
1 'polypeptide(L)'
;MEEDRHETTPESGAPDAQRYMDNWRRAEADFENYKKRVELDRAESARFASTAVILNILPVLDDLDRAFKSLPEKLAHLTWTDGIRLIHRKLQATLEAQGVTEIKTTGENFDPSVHEAVGQTTGEDGKIIEEAQRGYKLHGRVIRPAFVIVGNGSPAEKNETEPRTRSDDAGG
;
A
#
# COMPACT_ATOMS: atom_id res chain seq x y z
N MET A 1 -88.58 -26.73 14.90
CA MET A 1 -87.77 -25.65 14.25
C MET A 1 -86.57 -25.43 15.16
N GLU A 2 -85.55 -26.22 14.95
CA GLU A 2 -84.25 -26.11 15.65
C GLU A 2 -83.31 -25.28 14.79
N GLU A 3 -82.90 -24.11 15.29
CA GLU A 3 -81.92 -23.29 14.67
C GLU A 3 -80.49 -23.86 15.01
N ASP A 4 -79.90 -24.42 13.99
CA ASP A 4 -78.50 -24.88 14.03
C ASP A 4 -77.59 -23.66 14.06
N ARG A 5 -77.03 -23.33 15.24
CA ARG A 5 -75.99 -22.32 15.43
C ARG A 5 -74.65 -22.95 15.11
N HIS A 6 -74.21 -22.74 13.89
CA HIS A 6 -72.85 -22.98 13.49
C HIS A 6 -71.93 -22.06 14.28
N GLU A 7 -71.35 -22.60 15.33
CA GLU A 7 -70.19 -22.02 16.02
C GLU A 7 -68.98 -22.12 15.13
N THR A 8 -68.66 -21.05 14.40
CA THR A 8 -67.38 -20.92 13.68
C THR A 8 -66.28 -20.61 14.69
N THR A 9 -65.55 -21.62 15.09
CA THR A 9 -64.32 -21.52 15.88
C THR A 9 -63.22 -20.92 14.99
N PRO A 10 -62.57 -19.82 15.35
CA PRO A 10 -61.42 -19.32 14.60
C PRO A 10 -60.17 -20.06 15.05
N GLU A 11 -59.90 -21.25 14.51
CA GLU A 11 -58.71 -22.04 14.76
C GLU A 11 -57.62 -21.81 13.70
N SER A 12 -57.42 -20.60 13.22
CA SER A 12 -56.43 -20.34 12.19
C SER A 12 -55.32 -19.36 12.57
N GLY A 13 -55.29 -18.82 13.80
CA GLY A 13 -54.35 -17.76 14.17
C GLY A 13 -52.97 -18.21 14.69
N ALA A 14 -52.86 -19.44 15.21
CA ALA A 14 -51.68 -19.90 15.87
C ALA A 14 -50.48 -20.15 14.92
N PRO A 15 -50.62 -20.80 13.74
CA PRO A 15 -49.49 -21.01 12.82
C PRO A 15 -49.02 -19.72 12.18
N ASP A 16 -49.90 -18.74 11.96
CA ASP A 16 -49.50 -17.45 11.39
C ASP A 16 -48.73 -16.60 12.41
N ALA A 17 -49.14 -16.61 13.69
CA ALA A 17 -48.45 -15.92 14.78
C ALA A 17 -47.03 -16.45 14.94
N GLN A 18 -46.83 -17.76 14.87
CA GLN A 18 -45.49 -18.37 14.96
C GLN A 18 -44.60 -17.95 13.77
N ARG A 19 -45.12 -17.94 12.55
CA ARG A 19 -44.43 -17.48 11.35
C ARG A 19 -44.03 -16.00 11.46
N TYR A 20 -44.88 -15.13 11.97
CA TYR A 20 -44.57 -13.73 12.21
C TYR A 20 -43.48 -13.55 13.24
N MET A 21 -43.50 -14.32 14.33
CA MET A 21 -42.45 -14.31 15.35
C MET A 21 -41.12 -14.77 14.80
N ASP A 22 -41.05 -15.82 13.99
CA ASP A 22 -39.82 -16.34 13.40
C ASP A 22 -39.26 -15.35 12.34
N ASN A 23 -40.15 -14.73 11.55
CA ASN A 23 -39.77 -13.68 10.61
C ASN A 23 -39.24 -12.46 11.34
N TRP A 24 -39.87 -12.04 12.46
CA TRP A 24 -39.41 -10.93 13.27
C TRP A 24 -38.04 -11.21 13.87
N ARG A 25 -37.82 -12.39 14.48
CA ARG A 25 -36.52 -12.79 15.03
C ARG A 25 -35.44 -12.81 13.96
N ARG A 26 -35.76 -13.29 12.76
CA ARG A 26 -34.83 -13.27 11.63
C ARG A 26 -34.51 -11.83 11.20
N ALA A 27 -35.49 -10.98 11.06
CA ALA A 27 -35.30 -9.58 10.71
C ALA A 27 -34.47 -8.83 11.76
N GLU A 28 -34.70 -9.11 13.06
CA GLU A 28 -33.90 -8.54 14.15
C GLU A 28 -32.43 -8.99 14.07
N ALA A 29 -32.19 -10.29 13.84
CA ALA A 29 -30.82 -10.81 13.66
C ALA A 29 -30.13 -10.22 12.42
N ASP A 30 -30.85 -10.08 11.32
CA ASP A 30 -30.33 -9.47 10.09
C ASP A 30 -30.01 -7.98 10.29
N PHE A 31 -30.87 -7.27 11.03
CA PHE A 31 -30.63 -5.87 11.39
C PHE A 31 -29.41 -5.69 12.29
N GLU A 32 -29.24 -6.53 13.31
CA GLU A 32 -28.05 -6.54 14.17
C GLU A 32 -26.76 -6.79 13.36
N ASN A 33 -26.79 -7.77 12.44
CA ASN A 33 -25.67 -8.06 11.56
C ASN A 33 -25.38 -6.89 10.61
N TYR A 34 -26.42 -6.27 10.05
CA TYR A 34 -26.29 -5.09 9.20
C TYR A 34 -25.67 -3.93 9.96
N LYS A 35 -26.12 -3.65 11.19
CA LYS A 35 -25.59 -2.58 12.03
C LYS A 35 -24.10 -2.78 12.32
N LYS A 36 -23.69 -3.99 12.73
CA LYS A 36 -22.28 -4.34 12.94
C LYS A 36 -21.45 -4.11 11.67
N ARG A 37 -21.94 -4.54 10.51
CA ARG A 37 -21.26 -4.32 9.22
C ARG A 37 -21.09 -2.84 8.92
N VAL A 38 -22.16 -2.05 9.05
CA VAL A 38 -22.10 -0.59 8.80
C VAL A 38 -21.14 0.12 9.74
N GLU A 39 -21.05 -0.29 11.01
CA GLU A 39 -20.09 0.26 11.96
C GLU A 39 -18.64 -0.06 11.54
N LEU A 40 -18.37 -1.29 11.10
CA LEU A 40 -17.06 -1.69 10.57
C LEU A 40 -16.69 -0.92 9.28
N ASP A 41 -17.63 -0.83 8.34
CA ASP A 41 -17.43 -0.11 7.07
C ASP A 41 -17.16 1.39 7.31
N ARG A 42 -17.85 1.99 8.29
CA ARG A 42 -17.61 3.38 8.70
C ARG A 42 -16.22 3.56 9.32
N ALA A 43 -15.82 2.66 10.21
CA ALA A 43 -14.51 2.71 10.83
C ALA A 43 -13.39 2.55 9.78
N GLU A 44 -13.55 1.62 8.85
CA GLU A 44 -12.62 1.44 7.73
C GLU A 44 -12.56 2.68 6.82
N SER A 45 -13.72 3.21 6.42
CA SER A 45 -13.80 4.42 5.60
C SER A 45 -13.13 5.61 6.26
N ALA A 46 -13.35 5.82 7.56
CA ALA A 46 -12.70 6.88 8.33
C ALA A 46 -11.17 6.69 8.38
N ARG A 47 -10.71 5.44 8.54
CA ARG A 47 -9.29 5.09 8.61
C ARG A 47 -8.55 5.37 7.30
N PHE A 48 -9.22 5.24 6.15
CA PHE A 48 -8.66 5.44 4.82
C PHE A 48 -9.12 6.73 4.13
N ALA A 49 -9.83 7.60 4.83
CA ALA A 49 -10.34 8.85 4.25
C ALA A 49 -9.22 9.77 3.72
N SER A 50 -8.04 9.74 4.33
CA SER A 50 -6.89 10.55 3.92
C SER A 50 -6.10 9.98 2.73
N THR A 51 -6.42 8.77 2.24
CA THR A 51 -5.63 8.08 1.20
C THR A 51 -5.44 8.93 -0.04
N ALA A 52 -6.49 9.58 -0.55
CA ALA A 52 -6.42 10.39 -1.76
C ALA A 52 -5.49 11.61 -1.59
N VAL A 53 -5.55 12.27 -0.43
CA VAL A 53 -4.67 13.40 -0.11
C VAL A 53 -3.21 12.94 -0.01
N ILE A 54 -2.96 11.82 0.67
CA ILE A 54 -1.63 11.25 0.81
C ILE A 54 -1.06 10.92 -0.58
N LEU A 55 -1.81 10.23 -1.45
CA LEU A 55 -1.39 9.90 -2.80
C LEU A 55 -1.01 11.13 -3.64
N ASN A 56 -1.68 12.27 -3.43
CA ASN A 56 -1.35 13.53 -4.11
C ASN A 56 -0.09 14.20 -3.53
N ILE A 57 0.29 13.90 -2.29
CA ILE A 57 1.50 14.43 -1.64
C ILE A 57 2.74 13.59 -1.96
N LEU A 58 2.60 12.27 -2.14
CA LEU A 58 3.73 11.38 -2.40
C LEU A 58 4.61 11.80 -3.58
N PRO A 59 4.10 12.30 -4.73
CA PRO A 59 4.94 12.78 -5.81
C PRO A 59 5.86 13.95 -5.40
N VAL A 60 5.40 14.83 -4.50
CA VAL A 60 6.22 15.93 -3.99
C VAL A 60 7.39 15.39 -3.16
N LEU A 61 7.15 14.34 -2.39
CA LEU A 61 8.19 13.67 -1.62
C LEU A 61 9.21 12.99 -2.55
N ASP A 62 8.74 12.31 -3.60
CA ASP A 62 9.59 11.69 -4.63
C ASP A 62 10.46 12.73 -5.35
N ASP A 63 9.89 13.89 -5.68
CA ASP A 63 10.60 15.00 -6.33
C ASP A 63 11.69 15.58 -5.43
N LEU A 64 11.43 15.70 -4.13
CA LEU A 64 12.43 16.13 -3.15
C LEU A 64 13.56 15.08 -3.02
N ASP A 65 13.23 13.80 -2.96
CA ASP A 65 14.23 12.72 -2.94
C ASP A 65 15.11 12.74 -4.20
N ARG A 66 14.50 12.93 -5.38
CA ARG A 66 15.21 13.04 -6.64
C ARG A 66 16.12 14.27 -6.67
N ALA A 67 15.65 15.41 -6.18
CA ALA A 67 16.43 16.64 -6.09
C ALA A 67 17.67 16.44 -5.18
N PHE A 68 17.51 15.76 -4.04
CA PHE A 68 18.63 15.47 -3.16
C PHE A 68 19.62 14.47 -3.77
N LYS A 69 19.17 13.47 -4.52
CA LYS A 69 20.02 12.52 -5.23
C LYS A 69 20.85 13.19 -6.34
N SER A 70 20.30 14.21 -6.99
CA SER A 70 20.96 14.97 -8.09
C SER A 70 21.78 16.16 -7.61
N LEU A 71 21.82 16.42 -6.29
CA LEU A 71 22.49 17.61 -5.74
C LEU A 71 24.02 17.47 -5.84
N PRO A 72 24.73 18.42 -6.50
CA PRO A 72 26.18 18.42 -6.53
C PRO A 72 26.78 18.49 -5.11
N GLU A 73 27.87 17.77 -4.88
CA GLU A 73 28.51 17.68 -3.56
C GLU A 73 28.83 19.06 -2.97
N LYS A 74 29.27 20.00 -3.81
CA LYS A 74 29.57 21.38 -3.39
C LYS A 74 28.38 22.13 -2.80
N LEU A 75 27.13 21.74 -3.17
CA LEU A 75 25.91 22.35 -2.68
C LEU A 75 25.29 21.55 -1.51
N ALA A 76 25.72 20.31 -1.32
CA ALA A 76 25.16 19.42 -0.31
C ALA A 76 25.36 19.90 1.14
N HIS A 77 26.38 20.73 1.37
CA HIS A 77 26.77 21.22 2.71
C HIS A 77 26.39 22.69 2.96
N LEU A 78 25.55 23.29 2.12
CA LEU A 78 25.08 24.63 2.34
C LEU A 78 23.96 24.66 3.38
N THR A 79 23.95 25.67 4.25
CA THR A 79 22.96 25.81 5.33
C THR A 79 21.50 25.77 4.85
N TRP A 80 21.20 26.31 3.67
CA TRP A 80 19.87 26.27 3.10
C TRP A 80 19.46 24.84 2.69
N THR A 81 20.41 24.02 2.21
CA THR A 81 20.18 22.60 1.86
C THR A 81 19.79 21.82 3.12
N ASP A 82 20.45 22.07 4.25
CA ASP A 82 20.11 21.47 5.54
C ASP A 82 18.69 21.86 5.98
N GLY A 83 18.31 23.13 5.74
CA GLY A 83 16.95 23.59 5.98
C GLY A 83 15.91 22.80 5.18
N ILE A 84 16.13 22.58 3.89
CA ILE A 84 15.22 21.78 3.04
C ILE A 84 15.20 20.32 3.46
N ARG A 85 16.34 19.72 3.83
CA ARG A 85 16.39 18.36 4.38
C ARG A 85 15.60 18.23 5.68
N LEU A 86 15.58 19.25 6.51
CA LEU A 86 14.77 19.29 7.71
C LEU A 86 13.26 19.31 7.38
N ILE A 87 12.85 20.11 6.37
CA ILE A 87 11.46 20.15 5.90
C ILE A 87 11.05 18.77 5.35
N HIS A 88 11.90 18.15 4.52
CA HIS A 88 11.66 16.81 3.99
C HIS A 88 11.44 15.78 5.11
N ARG A 89 12.35 15.74 6.10
CA ARG A 89 12.21 14.84 7.28
C ARG A 89 10.93 15.12 8.08
N LYS A 90 10.54 16.38 8.24
CA LYS A 90 9.27 16.74 8.92
C LYS A 90 8.06 16.23 8.13
N LEU A 91 8.08 16.32 6.81
CA LEU A 91 7.00 15.81 5.97
C LEU A 91 6.91 14.28 6.11
N GLN A 92 8.03 13.55 6.05
CA GLN A 92 8.07 12.10 6.28
C GLN A 92 7.50 11.74 7.66
N ALA A 93 7.98 12.40 8.73
CA ALA A 93 7.49 12.15 10.08
C ALA A 93 5.98 12.45 10.23
N THR A 94 5.47 13.47 9.52
CA THR A 94 4.03 13.79 9.52
C THR A 94 3.24 12.65 8.84
N LEU A 95 3.72 12.12 7.72
CA LEU A 95 3.07 11.00 7.04
C LEU A 95 3.13 9.72 7.90
N GLU A 96 4.26 9.45 8.57
CA GLU A 96 4.40 8.33 9.50
C GLU A 96 3.40 8.43 10.66
N ALA A 97 3.23 9.63 11.24
CA ALA A 97 2.25 9.88 12.28
C ALA A 97 0.79 9.64 11.83
N GLN A 98 0.51 9.76 10.54
CA GLN A 98 -0.78 9.39 9.92
C GLN A 98 -0.90 7.90 9.61
N GLY A 99 0.10 7.07 9.95
CA GLY A 99 0.12 5.63 9.71
C GLY A 99 0.62 5.23 8.32
N VAL A 100 1.27 6.16 7.60
CA VAL A 100 1.97 5.84 6.34
C VAL A 100 3.31 5.20 6.67
N THR A 101 3.61 4.07 6.03
CA THR A 101 4.90 3.36 6.17
C THR A 101 5.48 3.07 4.82
N GLU A 102 6.79 3.24 4.67
CA GLU A 102 7.53 2.91 3.45
C GLU A 102 7.64 1.39 3.28
N ILE A 103 7.56 0.91 2.04
CA ILE A 103 7.78 -0.49 1.67
C ILE A 103 9.30 -0.68 1.50
N LYS A 104 9.87 -1.63 2.22
CA LYS A 104 11.28 -1.99 2.06
C LYS A 104 11.49 -2.68 0.72
N THR A 105 12.56 -2.31 0.03
CA THR A 105 12.83 -2.77 -1.33
C THR A 105 14.24 -3.28 -1.52
N THR A 106 15.25 -2.50 -1.20
CA THR A 106 16.66 -2.80 -1.52
C THR A 106 17.14 -4.07 -0.80
N GLY A 107 17.57 -5.05 -1.58
CA GLY A 107 18.07 -6.34 -1.06
C GLY A 107 17.00 -7.35 -0.66
N GLU A 108 15.72 -6.98 -0.73
CA GLU A 108 14.59 -7.88 -0.51
C GLU A 108 14.27 -8.68 -1.78
N ASN A 109 13.56 -9.79 -1.63
CA ASN A 109 13.01 -10.53 -2.75
C ASN A 109 11.79 -9.80 -3.32
N PHE A 110 11.61 -9.90 -4.63
CA PHE A 110 10.43 -9.34 -5.28
C PHE A 110 9.15 -10.01 -4.79
N ASP A 111 8.20 -9.21 -4.32
CA ASP A 111 6.87 -9.64 -3.88
C ASP A 111 5.80 -8.87 -4.68
N PRO A 112 5.05 -9.53 -5.57
CA PRO A 112 4.02 -8.88 -6.40
C PRO A 112 2.90 -8.21 -5.60
N SER A 113 2.72 -8.54 -4.33
CA SER A 113 1.68 -7.95 -3.47
C SER A 113 2.00 -6.51 -3.04
N VAL A 114 3.27 -6.12 -3.08
CA VAL A 114 3.76 -4.82 -2.59
C VAL A 114 4.72 -4.12 -3.56
N HIS A 115 5.27 -4.85 -4.54
CA HIS A 115 6.22 -4.34 -5.53
C HIS A 115 5.66 -4.46 -6.95
N GLU A 116 6.08 -3.53 -7.82
CA GLU A 116 5.82 -3.56 -9.27
C GLU A 116 7.15 -3.48 -10.00
N ALA A 117 7.50 -4.54 -10.76
CA ALA A 117 8.73 -4.59 -11.52
C ALA A 117 8.58 -3.75 -12.80
N VAL A 118 9.36 -2.67 -12.90
CA VAL A 118 9.38 -1.76 -14.06
C VAL A 118 10.54 -2.03 -15.01
N GLY A 119 11.49 -2.91 -14.62
CA GLY A 119 12.64 -3.28 -15.42
C GLY A 119 13.41 -4.45 -14.83
N GLN A 120 14.37 -4.95 -15.60
CA GLN A 120 15.32 -5.98 -15.19
C GLN A 120 16.75 -5.51 -15.45
N THR A 121 17.70 -5.93 -14.61
CA THR A 121 19.12 -5.66 -14.76
C THR A 121 19.95 -6.88 -14.36
N THR A 122 21.24 -6.84 -14.59
CA THR A 122 22.16 -7.88 -14.13
C THR A 122 22.16 -7.95 -12.60
N GLY A 123 22.04 -9.15 -12.06
CA GLY A 123 21.99 -9.38 -10.61
C GLY A 123 21.32 -10.71 -10.27
N GLU A 124 21.22 -11.01 -8.98
CA GLU A 124 20.60 -12.22 -8.46
C GLU A 124 19.12 -12.29 -8.88
N ASP A 125 18.71 -13.44 -9.41
CA ASP A 125 17.35 -13.65 -9.93
C ASP A 125 16.28 -13.43 -8.87
N GLY A 126 15.26 -12.66 -9.22
CA GLY A 126 14.14 -12.34 -8.35
C GLY A 126 14.46 -11.38 -7.19
N LYS A 127 15.70 -10.88 -7.08
CA LYS A 127 16.09 -9.90 -6.07
C LYS A 127 15.89 -8.47 -6.57
N ILE A 128 15.46 -7.58 -5.69
CA ILE A 128 15.34 -6.16 -5.98
C ILE A 128 16.75 -5.54 -5.95
N ILE A 129 17.19 -5.07 -7.12
CA ILE A 129 18.51 -4.46 -7.29
C ILE A 129 18.44 -2.94 -7.09
N GLU A 130 17.38 -2.32 -7.59
CA GLU A 130 17.21 -0.86 -7.50
C GLU A 130 15.74 -0.51 -7.27
N GLU A 131 15.52 0.55 -6.51
CA GLU A 131 14.22 1.18 -6.31
C GLU A 131 14.09 2.40 -7.21
N ALA A 132 13.22 2.30 -8.23
CA ALA A 132 12.92 3.42 -9.12
C ALA A 132 11.98 4.44 -8.46
N GLN A 133 11.01 3.95 -7.67
CA GLN A 133 10.08 4.78 -6.92
C GLN A 133 9.64 4.08 -5.64
N ARG A 134 9.61 4.82 -4.53
CA ARG A 134 9.23 4.28 -3.22
C ARG A 134 7.78 3.83 -3.18
N GLY A 135 7.53 2.71 -2.53
CA GLY A 135 6.20 2.22 -2.21
C GLY A 135 5.75 2.64 -0.82
N TYR A 136 4.43 2.75 -0.63
CA TYR A 136 3.87 3.15 0.66
C TYR A 136 2.64 2.33 1.04
N LYS A 137 2.51 2.05 2.35
CA LYS A 137 1.34 1.48 2.99
C LYS A 137 0.69 2.50 3.89
N LEU A 138 -0.63 2.50 3.98
CA LEU A 138 -1.39 3.23 5.00
C LEU A 138 -2.06 2.23 5.92
N HIS A 139 -1.73 2.26 7.21
CA HIS A 139 -2.22 1.31 8.20
C HIS A 139 -2.09 -0.16 7.77
N GLY A 140 -0.99 -0.51 7.09
CA GLY A 140 -0.71 -1.86 6.61
C GLY A 140 -1.27 -2.22 5.22
N ARG A 141 -2.19 -1.43 4.67
CA ARG A 141 -2.72 -1.60 3.30
C ARG A 141 -1.85 -0.85 2.29
N VAL A 142 -1.45 -1.51 1.21
CA VAL A 142 -0.69 -0.87 0.12
C VAL A 142 -1.57 0.19 -0.54
N ILE A 143 -1.09 1.44 -0.54
CA ILE A 143 -1.71 2.58 -1.24
C ILE A 143 -0.95 2.94 -2.52
N ARG A 144 0.34 2.62 -2.57
CA ARG A 144 1.20 2.72 -3.76
C ARG A 144 2.25 1.62 -3.71
N PRO A 145 2.35 0.70 -4.69
CA PRO A 145 3.43 -0.27 -4.76
C PRO A 145 4.78 0.42 -4.95
N ALA A 146 5.86 -0.24 -4.56
CA ALA A 146 7.21 0.24 -4.89
C ALA A 146 7.54 -0.19 -6.32
N PHE A 147 8.00 0.75 -7.16
CA PHE A 147 8.52 0.44 -8.49
C PHE A 147 9.97 0.05 -8.39
N VAL A 148 10.29 -1.15 -8.86
CA VAL A 148 11.60 -1.77 -8.65
C VAL A 148 12.18 -2.35 -9.93
N ILE A 149 13.51 -2.41 -9.98
CA ILE A 149 14.28 -3.12 -10.98
C ILE A 149 14.78 -4.41 -10.35
N VAL A 150 14.45 -5.54 -10.95
CA VAL A 150 14.78 -6.87 -10.44
C VAL A 150 15.98 -7.48 -11.16
N GLY A 151 16.73 -8.33 -10.48
CA GLY A 151 17.82 -9.10 -11.07
C GLY A 151 17.30 -10.17 -12.03
N ASN A 152 18.03 -10.39 -13.13
CA ASN A 152 17.67 -11.36 -14.18
C ASN A 152 18.48 -12.67 -14.10
N GLY A 153 19.19 -12.92 -13.00
CA GLY A 153 20.04 -14.10 -12.82
C GLY A 153 21.38 -14.05 -13.56
N SER A 154 21.64 -13.00 -14.35
CA SER A 154 22.94 -12.86 -15.03
C SER A 154 23.99 -12.34 -14.05
N PRO A 155 25.22 -12.90 -14.04
CA PRO A 155 26.30 -12.37 -13.23
C PRO A 155 26.62 -10.95 -13.64
N ALA A 156 26.87 -10.07 -12.69
CA ALA A 156 27.35 -8.72 -12.96
C ALA A 156 28.66 -8.81 -13.76
N GLU A 157 28.69 -8.26 -14.96
CA GLU A 157 29.95 -8.10 -15.69
C GLU A 157 30.89 -7.27 -14.83
N LYS A 158 31.93 -7.91 -14.32
CA LYS A 158 33.06 -7.20 -13.74
C LYS A 158 33.71 -6.44 -14.91
N ASN A 159 33.46 -5.14 -15.00
CA ASN A 159 34.30 -4.26 -15.82
C ASN A 159 35.73 -4.31 -15.23
N GLU A 160 36.50 -5.32 -15.63
CA GLU A 160 37.95 -5.28 -15.54
C GLU A 160 38.43 -4.24 -16.54
N THR A 161 38.55 -3.01 -16.09
CA THR A 161 39.37 -2.01 -16.73
C THR A 161 40.81 -2.45 -16.54
N GLU A 162 41.30 -3.36 -17.39
CA GLU A 162 42.71 -3.62 -17.50
C GLU A 162 43.41 -2.30 -17.88
N PRO A 163 44.42 -1.84 -17.10
CA PRO A 163 45.24 -0.74 -17.55
C PRO A 163 46.09 -1.25 -18.74
N ARG A 164 45.79 -0.74 -19.92
CA ARG A 164 46.69 -0.93 -21.10
C ARG A 164 48.07 -0.42 -20.73
N THR A 165 48.94 -1.31 -20.34
CA THR A 165 50.36 -1.05 -20.30
C THR A 165 50.84 -0.73 -21.71
N ARG A 166 51.11 0.54 -21.96
CA ARG A 166 51.91 0.96 -23.11
C ARG A 166 53.32 0.36 -22.92
N SER A 167 53.61 -0.64 -23.69
CA SER A 167 55.01 -1.02 -23.96
C SER A 167 55.60 0.06 -24.85
N ASP A 168 56.34 0.98 -24.24
CA ASP A 168 57.30 1.81 -24.95
C ASP A 168 58.44 0.90 -25.40
N ASP A 169 58.37 0.50 -26.65
CA ASP A 169 59.50 -0.12 -27.38
C ASP A 169 60.38 1.00 -27.90
N ALA A 170 61.42 1.30 -27.08
CA ALA A 170 62.53 2.14 -27.50
C ALA A 170 63.61 1.22 -28.02
N GLY A 171 63.73 1.12 -29.33
CA GLY A 171 64.74 0.37 -30.03
C GLY A 171 65.41 1.18 -31.17
N GLY A 172 66.71 1.47 -31.01
CA GLY A 172 67.62 1.79 -32.08
C GLY A 172 68.02 3.20 -32.31
#